data_af2bd59f038508a53ecc51abd2613d8c
#
_entry.id   af2bd59f038508a53ecc51abd2613d8c
#
_cell.length_a   1.000
_cell.length_b   1.000
_cell.length_c   1.000
_cell.angle_alpha   90.00
_cell.angle_beta   90.00
_cell.angle_gamma   90.00
#
_symmetry.space_group_name_H-M   'P 1'
#
loop_
_entity.id
_entity.type
_entity.pdbx_description
1 polymer ?
#
loop_
_entity_poly.entity_id
_entity_poly.type
_entity_poly.pdbx_seq_one_letter_code
_entity_poly.pdbx_strand_id
1 'polypeptide(L)'
;MKRHNYSVYMIASKSRALYIGMTDDLERRMFEHKNDMVNGFSKQYRCHRLVYYEAFDDVKRAIDREKQFKRWNREKKDFLIERLNPTWEDLAADWFKRHRYEPEKQVPPLAS
;
A
#
# COMPACT_ATOMS: atom_id res chain seq x y z
N MET A 1 1.11 -11.77 -22.35
CA MET A 1 1.05 -10.38 -22.12
C MET A 1 0.67 -10.06 -20.69
N LYS A 2 1.35 -9.12 -20.12
CA LYS A 2 1.12 -8.81 -18.74
C LYS A 2 0.00 -7.82 -18.56
N ARG A 3 -0.92 -8.10 -17.65
CA ARG A 3 -1.96 -7.16 -17.36
C ARG A 3 -1.46 -6.13 -16.38
N HIS A 4 -1.95 -4.92 -16.55
CA HIS A 4 -1.66 -3.89 -15.57
C HIS A 4 -2.65 -4.02 -14.45
N ASN A 5 -2.16 -4.03 -13.24
CA ASN A 5 -2.99 -4.02 -12.06
C ASN A 5 -2.61 -2.81 -11.23
N TYR A 6 -3.62 -2.08 -10.82
CA TYR A 6 -3.41 -0.91 -9.99
C TYR A 6 -4.08 -1.18 -8.65
N SER A 7 -3.47 -0.76 -7.58
CA SER A 7 -4.06 -0.92 -6.25
C SER A 7 -4.18 0.42 -5.57
N VAL A 8 -5.30 0.64 -4.92
CA VAL A 8 -5.48 1.75 -4.00
C VAL A 8 -5.39 1.12 -2.63
N TYR A 9 -4.52 1.65 -1.78
CA TYR A 9 -4.21 1.01 -0.52
C TYR A 9 -4.23 1.98 0.64
N MET A 10 -4.43 1.44 1.84
CA MET A 10 -4.36 2.20 3.07
C MET A 10 -3.37 1.52 3.98
N ILE A 11 -2.39 2.29 4.45
CA ILE A 11 -1.41 1.78 5.40
C ILE A 11 -1.49 2.58 6.68
N ALA A 12 -1.15 1.94 7.79
CA ALA A 12 -1.33 2.55 9.09
C ALA A 12 -0.09 2.37 9.96
N SER A 13 0.10 3.33 10.88
CA SER A 13 1.09 3.19 11.93
C SER A 13 0.49 2.38 13.08
N LYS A 14 1.29 2.09 14.10
CA LYS A 14 0.78 1.41 15.27
C LYS A 14 -0.28 2.22 15.98
N SER A 15 -0.19 3.55 15.93
CA SER A 15 -1.19 4.42 16.54
C SER A 15 -2.31 4.75 15.58
N ARG A 16 -2.33 4.08 14.43
CA ARG A 16 -3.39 4.20 13.43
C ARG A 16 -3.41 5.53 12.69
N ALA A 17 -2.25 6.19 12.55
CA ALA A 17 -2.13 7.24 11.56
C ALA A 17 -2.29 6.55 10.21
N LEU A 18 -3.03 7.14 9.29
CA LEU A 18 -3.45 6.46 8.08
C LEU A 18 -2.95 7.20 6.85
N TYR A 19 -2.39 6.45 5.91
CA TYR A 19 -1.94 6.99 4.64
C TYR A 19 -2.61 6.24 3.50
N ILE A 20 -3.07 6.96 2.49
CA ILE A 20 -3.73 6.38 1.33
C ILE A 20 -2.88 6.63 0.11
N GLY A 21 -2.65 5.61 -0.68
CA GLY A 21 -1.86 5.73 -1.89
C GLY A 21 -2.38 4.85 -3.01
N MET A 22 -1.75 4.98 -4.16
CA MET A 22 -2.06 4.17 -5.32
C MET A 22 -0.76 3.71 -5.95
N THR A 23 -0.72 2.51 -6.48
CA THR A 23 0.48 1.98 -7.11
C THR A 23 0.11 0.97 -8.18
N ASP A 24 1.01 0.75 -9.13
CA ASP A 24 0.84 -0.34 -10.08
C ASP A 24 1.60 -1.59 -9.64
N ASP A 25 2.20 -1.57 -8.46
CA ASP A 25 2.93 -2.72 -7.92
C ASP A 25 2.85 -2.67 -6.40
N LEU A 26 1.79 -3.28 -5.85
CA LEU A 26 1.53 -3.19 -4.42
C LEU A 26 2.63 -3.87 -3.60
N GLU A 27 3.11 -5.00 -4.05
CA GLU A 27 4.14 -5.70 -3.30
C GLU A 27 5.40 -4.84 -3.18
N ARG A 28 5.84 -4.27 -4.29
CA ARG A 28 7.02 -3.43 -4.26
C ARG A 28 6.79 -2.19 -3.43
N ARG A 29 5.62 -1.56 -3.55
CA ARG A 29 5.34 -0.35 -2.80
C ARG A 29 5.28 -0.64 -1.29
N MET A 30 4.75 -1.80 -0.90
CA MET A 30 4.75 -2.16 0.50
C MET A 30 6.17 -2.40 1.03
N PHE A 31 7.02 -3.02 0.22
CA PHE A 31 8.42 -3.16 0.60
C PHE A 31 9.03 -1.78 0.86
N GLU A 32 8.76 -0.84 -0.03
CA GLU A 32 9.31 0.51 0.10
C GLU A 32 8.77 1.22 1.35
N HIS A 33 7.49 1.09 1.63
CA HIS A 33 6.92 1.72 2.82
C HIS A 33 7.46 1.08 4.10
N LYS A 34 7.56 -0.26 4.12
CA LYS A 34 8.06 -0.94 5.31
C LYS A 34 9.52 -0.60 5.61
N ASN A 35 10.25 -0.17 4.61
CA ASN A 35 11.65 0.20 4.76
C ASN A 35 11.86 1.71 4.71
N ASP A 36 10.77 2.48 4.85
CA ASP A 36 10.80 3.93 4.90
C ASP A 36 11.50 4.57 3.70
N MET A 37 11.29 3.97 2.53
CA MET A 37 11.91 4.47 1.31
C MET A 37 11.03 5.49 0.60
N VAL A 38 9.79 5.67 1.05
CA VAL A 38 8.87 6.64 0.50
C VAL A 38 8.81 7.82 1.46
N ASN A 39 9.24 8.98 0.99
CA ASN A 39 9.29 10.16 1.85
C ASN A 39 7.90 10.72 2.13
N GLY A 40 7.80 11.52 3.18
CA GLY A 40 6.58 12.23 3.50
C GLY A 40 5.84 11.61 4.67
N PHE A 41 4.52 11.70 4.64
CA PHE A 41 3.67 11.31 5.76
C PHE A 41 3.88 9.87 6.21
N SER A 42 3.93 8.94 5.28
CA SER A 42 4.02 7.53 5.66
C SER A 42 5.32 7.21 6.39
N LYS A 43 6.42 7.85 5.97
CA LYS A 43 7.70 7.65 6.64
C LYS A 43 7.71 8.35 7.99
N GLN A 44 7.20 9.58 8.03
CA GLN A 44 7.19 10.35 9.25
C GLN A 44 6.42 9.66 10.37
N TYR A 45 5.27 9.07 10.04
CA TYR A 45 4.42 8.43 11.03
C TYR A 45 4.59 6.92 11.09
N ARG A 46 5.56 6.38 10.34
CA ARG A 46 5.87 4.95 10.36
C ARG A 46 4.66 4.09 10.02
N CYS A 47 4.05 4.38 8.89
CA CYS A 47 2.91 3.62 8.41
C CYS A 47 3.42 2.37 7.70
N HIS A 48 3.57 1.28 8.44
CA HIS A 48 4.18 0.06 7.93
C HIS A 48 3.22 -1.10 7.80
N ARG A 49 1.94 -0.93 8.18
CA ARG A 49 0.96 -2.00 8.11
C ARG A 49 0.00 -1.77 6.98
N LEU A 50 -0.17 -2.75 6.12
CA LEU A 50 -1.18 -2.68 5.08
C LEU A 50 -2.50 -3.12 5.69
N VAL A 51 -3.45 -2.19 5.82
CA VAL A 51 -4.72 -2.50 6.49
C VAL A 51 -5.89 -2.65 5.54
N TYR A 52 -5.75 -2.20 4.28
CA TYR A 52 -6.82 -2.32 3.30
C TYR A 52 -6.29 -2.07 1.90
N TYR A 53 -6.82 -2.75 0.89
CA TYR A 53 -6.51 -2.40 -0.49
C TYR A 53 -7.61 -2.90 -1.42
N GLU A 54 -7.68 -2.25 -2.59
CA GLU A 54 -8.57 -2.64 -3.67
C GLU A 54 -7.77 -2.67 -4.96
N ALA A 55 -8.02 -3.65 -5.80
CA ALA A 55 -7.31 -3.79 -7.07
C ALA A 55 -8.19 -3.35 -8.23
N PHE A 56 -7.55 -2.75 -9.22
CA PHE A 56 -8.21 -2.25 -10.42
C PHE A 56 -7.40 -2.62 -11.64
N ASP A 57 -8.06 -2.90 -12.76
CA ASP A 57 -7.34 -3.12 -14.01
C ASP A 57 -7.35 -1.87 -14.89
N ASP A 58 -7.90 -0.76 -14.39
CA ASP A 58 -8.00 0.49 -15.13
C ASP A 58 -7.44 1.62 -14.25
N VAL A 59 -6.45 2.32 -14.76
CA VAL A 59 -5.77 3.35 -13.97
C VAL A 59 -6.69 4.50 -13.60
N LYS A 60 -7.61 4.88 -14.49
CA LYS A 60 -8.48 6.00 -14.19
C LYS A 60 -9.40 5.66 -13.02
N ARG A 61 -9.92 4.44 -12.98
CA ARG A 61 -10.78 4.04 -11.88
C ARG A 61 -10.01 4.01 -10.57
N ALA A 62 -8.77 3.59 -10.61
CA ALA A 62 -7.93 3.58 -9.42
C ALA A 62 -7.67 4.99 -8.92
N ILE A 63 -7.36 5.91 -9.83
CA ILE A 63 -7.14 7.31 -9.48
C ILE A 63 -8.39 7.91 -8.84
N ASP A 64 -9.54 7.65 -9.43
CA ASP A 64 -10.80 8.18 -8.91
C ASP A 64 -11.08 7.64 -7.52
N ARG A 65 -10.77 6.37 -7.28
CA ARG A 65 -11.01 5.77 -5.98
C ARG A 65 -10.07 6.34 -4.91
N GLU A 66 -8.82 6.54 -5.27
CA GLU A 66 -7.89 7.15 -4.35
C GLU A 66 -8.35 8.54 -3.94
N LYS A 67 -8.79 9.33 -4.91
CA LYS A 67 -9.29 10.67 -4.62
C LYS A 67 -10.52 10.61 -3.74
N GLN A 68 -11.39 9.64 -3.99
CA GLN A 68 -12.59 9.47 -3.20
C GLN A 68 -12.24 9.16 -1.75
N PHE A 69 -11.33 8.20 -1.54
CA PHE A 69 -10.91 7.85 -0.19
C PHE A 69 -10.32 9.05 0.54
N LYS A 70 -9.53 9.86 -0.16
CA LYS A 70 -8.88 10.99 0.49
C LYS A 70 -9.87 12.06 0.92
N ARG A 71 -11.07 12.07 0.32
CA ARG A 71 -12.09 13.02 0.72
C ARG A 71 -12.97 12.51 1.84
N TRP A 72 -12.94 11.20 2.15
CA TRP A 72 -13.75 10.66 3.22
C TRP A 72 -13.21 11.12 4.57
N ASN A 73 -14.11 11.23 5.56
CA ASN A 73 -13.65 11.51 6.91
C ASN A 73 -13.06 10.23 7.51
N ARG A 74 -12.46 10.37 8.68
CA ARG A 74 -11.78 9.26 9.31
C ARG A 74 -12.71 8.12 9.67
N GLU A 75 -13.87 8.46 10.16
CA GLU A 75 -14.82 7.45 10.58
C GLU A 75 -15.22 6.54 9.42
N LYS A 76 -15.43 7.12 8.26
CA LYS A 76 -15.83 6.33 7.10
C LYS A 76 -14.70 5.43 6.62
N LYS A 77 -13.46 5.91 6.70
CA LYS A 77 -12.31 5.09 6.34
C LYS A 77 -12.17 3.92 7.31
N ASP A 78 -12.30 4.19 8.60
CA ASP A 78 -12.19 3.16 9.62
C ASP A 78 -13.26 2.09 9.42
N PHE A 79 -14.48 2.50 9.11
CA PHE A 79 -15.56 1.57 8.88
C PHE A 79 -15.24 0.63 7.71
N LEU A 80 -14.72 1.19 6.62
CA LEU A 80 -14.39 0.38 5.47
C LEU A 80 -13.29 -0.63 5.80
N ILE A 81 -12.25 -0.19 6.50
CA ILE A 81 -11.16 -1.08 6.89
C ILE A 81 -11.69 -2.20 7.78
N GLU A 82 -12.49 -1.85 8.77
CA GLU A 82 -12.89 -2.81 9.80
C GLU A 82 -13.90 -3.83 9.33
N ARG A 83 -14.57 -3.57 8.22
CA ARG A 83 -15.46 -4.58 7.67
C ARG A 83 -14.71 -5.85 7.30
N LEU A 84 -13.48 -5.72 6.83
CA LEU A 84 -12.69 -6.88 6.40
C LEU A 84 -11.50 -7.14 7.31
N ASN A 85 -11.10 -6.16 8.09
CA ASN A 85 -9.89 -6.25 8.91
C ASN A 85 -10.15 -5.56 10.24
N PRO A 86 -11.01 -6.15 11.10
CA PRO A 86 -11.49 -5.48 12.30
C PRO A 86 -10.40 -5.12 13.30
N THR A 87 -9.28 -5.81 13.31
CA THR A 87 -8.23 -5.51 14.26
C THR A 87 -7.04 -4.79 13.64
N TRP A 88 -7.17 -4.35 12.40
CA TRP A 88 -6.12 -3.59 11.70
C TRP A 88 -4.81 -4.35 11.62
N GLU A 89 -4.91 -5.63 11.29
CA GLU A 89 -3.72 -6.43 11.12
C GLU A 89 -3.00 -6.07 9.84
N ASP A 90 -1.72 -6.31 9.81
CA ASP A 90 -0.92 -6.05 8.62
C ASP A 90 -1.16 -7.17 7.61
N LEU A 91 -1.91 -6.88 6.56
CA LEU A 91 -2.22 -7.86 5.53
C LEU A 91 -0.99 -8.30 4.75
N ALA A 92 0.09 -7.54 4.83
CA ALA A 92 1.34 -7.85 4.14
C ALA A 92 2.41 -8.40 5.08
N ALA A 93 2.02 -8.84 6.27
CA ALA A 93 2.98 -9.24 7.30
C ALA A 93 3.93 -10.32 6.83
N ASP A 94 3.44 -11.26 6.03
CA ASP A 94 4.27 -12.38 5.62
C ASP A 94 4.80 -12.27 4.20
N TRP A 95 4.56 -11.17 3.52
CA TRP A 95 4.91 -11.07 2.11
C TRP A 95 6.41 -11.20 1.86
N PHE A 96 7.24 -10.78 2.79
CA PHE A 96 8.68 -10.72 2.58
C PHE A 96 9.47 -11.66 3.48
N LYS A 97 8.80 -12.56 4.20
CA LYS A 97 9.48 -13.41 5.15
C LYS A 97 10.01 -14.70 4.58
N ARG A 98 9.23 -15.37 3.73
CA ARG A 98 9.65 -16.66 3.23
C ARG A 98 10.74 -16.59 2.23
N HIS A 99 10.68 -15.56 1.37
CA HIS A 99 11.68 -15.40 0.35
C HIS A 99 12.27 -14.04 0.52
N ARG A 100 13.52 -13.92 0.19
CA ARG A 100 14.10 -12.62 0.16
C ARG A 100 13.49 -11.88 -1.00
N TYR A 101 12.77 -10.81 -0.72
CA TYR A 101 12.16 -10.01 -1.77
C TYR A 101 13.22 -9.09 -2.36
N GLU A 102 13.31 -9.05 -3.69
CA GLU A 102 14.22 -8.16 -4.36
C GLU A 102 13.46 -7.39 -5.38
N PRO A 103 13.29 -6.09 -5.21
CA PRO A 103 12.57 -5.27 -6.16
C PRO A 103 13.22 -5.38 -7.51
N GLU A 104 12.38 -5.38 -8.55
CA GLU A 104 12.87 -5.65 -9.83
C GLU A 104 13.90 -4.74 -10.34
N LYS A 105 13.86 -3.50 -9.94
CA LYS A 105 14.78 -2.62 -10.46
C LYS A 105 16.15 -2.92 -10.12
N GLN A 106 16.36 -3.81 -9.25
CA GLN A 106 17.67 -4.10 -8.90
C GLN A 106 18.34 -4.85 -9.91
N VAL A 107 17.71 -5.10 -10.81
CA VAL A 107 18.42 -5.72 -11.77
C VAL A 107 19.29 -4.79 -12.38
N PRO A 108 20.17 -4.67 -12.41
CA PRO A 108 20.82 -3.65 -12.97
C PRO A 108 21.58 -4.09 -14.01
N PRO A 109 21.48 -3.79 -14.25
CA PRO A 109 21.89 -4.05 -14.81
C PRO A 109 22.97 -4.18 -15.09
N LEU A 110 23.13 -3.99 -15.04
CA LEU A 110 23.96 -4.08 -15.19
C LEU A 110 24.70 -4.07 -15.34
N ALA A 111 24.63 -3.87 -15.18
CA ALA A 111 25.19 -3.73 -15.09
C ALA A 111 25.79 -3.89 -15.13
N SER A 112 25.80 -3.73 -15.05
CA SER A 112 26.44 -3.80 -15.00
C SER A 112 26.90 -3.99 -15.23
#